data_04347a4e74d9eb0ee0a3385c92973026
#
_entry.id   04347a4e74d9eb0ee0a3385c92973026
#
_cell.length_a   1.000
_cell.length_b   1.000
_cell.length_c   1.000
_cell.angle_alpha   90.00
_cell.angle_beta   90.00
_cell.angle_gamma   90.00
#
_symmetry.space_group_name_H-M   'P 1'
#
loop_
_entity.id
_entity.type
_entity.pdbx_description
1 polymer ?
#
loop_
_entity_poly.entity_id
_entity_poly.type
_entity_poly.pdbx_seq_one_letter_code
_entity_poly.pdbx_strand_id
1 'polypeptide(L)'
;MSRPSVAVVIGAGDATGSAIARRFAREGFAVCVTRRQADKLAPLVSDIEAAGGKAYPFGCDARREEQMVALFDEIERDLGEIAVVIFNIGANVQFSITETTERVYRKVWEMAALAGFLTGREAARVMLPRQRGTIIFTGATASLRGSSGFSAFAGAKFALRALAQSMARELGPQGIHVAHPIIDGAIDTAFIRDNFPDRYALKDQAGILDPEHIAEQYWQLHCQPRDCWTHELDLRPWMETF
;
A
#
# COMPACT_ATOMS: atom_id res chain seq x y z
N MET A 1 5.86 -8.31 29.48
CA MET A 1 4.76 -7.79 28.61
C MET A 1 5.15 -8.07 27.17
N SER A 2 4.24 -8.56 26.34
CA SER A 2 4.50 -8.69 24.90
C SER A 2 4.74 -7.31 24.28
N ARG A 3 5.67 -7.23 23.31
CA ARG A 3 5.87 -5.99 22.55
C ARG A 3 4.62 -5.63 21.76
N PRO A 4 4.30 -4.34 21.57
CA PRO A 4 3.17 -3.94 20.73
C PRO A 4 3.30 -4.48 19.31
N SER A 5 2.17 -4.85 18.69
CA SER A 5 2.12 -5.15 17.25
C SER A 5 2.10 -3.85 16.47
N VAL A 6 2.95 -3.76 15.46
CA VAL A 6 3.09 -2.58 14.60
C VAL A 6 2.57 -2.87 13.18
N ALA A 7 1.79 -1.93 12.66
CA ALA A 7 1.42 -1.85 11.25
C ALA A 7 2.20 -0.72 10.57
N VAL A 8 2.89 -1.03 9.47
CA VAL A 8 3.66 -0.05 8.71
C VAL A 8 2.97 0.24 7.39
N VAL A 9 2.59 1.51 7.16
CA VAL A 9 1.95 1.96 5.92
C VAL A 9 2.93 2.82 5.13
N ILE A 10 3.53 2.23 4.11
CA ILE A 10 4.44 2.93 3.18
C ILE A 10 3.61 3.63 2.11
N GLY A 11 3.54 4.96 2.21
CA GLY A 11 2.69 5.78 1.35
C GLY A 11 1.31 6.03 1.96
N ALA A 12 1.26 6.56 3.19
CA ALA A 12 0.04 6.99 3.86
C ALA A 12 -0.49 8.31 3.27
N GLY A 13 -1.03 8.23 2.05
CA GLY A 13 -1.71 9.34 1.36
C GLY A 13 -3.08 9.65 1.98
N ASP A 14 -3.71 10.73 1.53
CA ASP A 14 -4.91 11.29 2.16
C ASP A 14 -6.20 10.46 1.97
N ALA A 15 -6.16 9.41 1.13
CA ALA A 15 -7.28 8.50 0.90
C ALA A 15 -6.95 7.09 1.42
N THR A 16 -6.70 6.14 0.53
CA THR A 16 -6.52 4.71 0.87
C THR A 16 -5.49 4.47 1.97
N GLY A 17 -4.31 5.10 1.90
CA GLY A 17 -3.26 4.91 2.91
C GLY A 17 -3.67 5.40 4.30
N SER A 18 -4.39 6.53 4.37
CA SER A 18 -4.93 7.05 5.64
C SER A 18 -6.06 6.17 6.19
N ALA A 19 -6.95 5.68 5.32
CA ALA A 19 -8.02 4.76 5.72
C ALA A 19 -7.44 3.45 6.29
N ILE A 20 -6.45 2.86 5.62
CA ILE A 20 -5.74 1.68 6.11
C ILE A 20 -5.12 1.94 7.48
N ALA A 21 -4.42 3.07 7.65
CA ALA A 21 -3.80 3.43 8.93
C ALA A 21 -4.83 3.52 10.05
N ARG A 22 -5.96 4.22 9.82
CA ARG A 22 -7.06 4.30 10.79
C ARG A 22 -7.67 2.92 11.10
N ARG A 23 -7.82 2.07 10.08
CA ARG A 23 -8.41 0.74 10.26
C ARG A 23 -7.56 -0.13 11.19
N PHE A 24 -6.24 -0.19 10.97
CA PHE A 24 -5.33 -0.95 11.83
C PHE A 24 -5.19 -0.34 13.24
N ALA A 25 -5.21 1.00 13.35
CA ALA A 25 -5.18 1.67 14.66
C ALA A 25 -6.39 1.32 15.53
N ARG A 26 -7.59 1.21 14.94
CA ARG A 26 -8.83 0.78 15.62
C ARG A 26 -8.72 -0.64 16.22
N GLU A 27 -7.89 -1.48 15.66
CA GLU A 27 -7.62 -2.84 16.15
C GLU A 27 -6.46 -2.90 17.16
N GLY A 28 -5.99 -1.75 17.62
CA GLY A 28 -4.97 -1.66 18.67
C GLY A 28 -3.53 -1.77 18.18
N PHE A 29 -3.28 -1.73 16.86
CA PHE A 29 -1.91 -1.63 16.33
C PHE A 29 -1.32 -0.26 16.60
N ALA A 30 -0.03 -0.22 16.92
CA ALA A 30 0.76 0.99 16.75
C ALA A 30 1.01 1.17 15.25
N VAL A 31 0.57 2.29 14.67
CA VAL A 31 0.63 2.47 13.22
C VAL A 31 1.76 3.41 12.84
N CYS A 32 2.75 2.92 12.09
CA CYS A 32 3.80 3.74 11.50
C CYS A 32 3.38 4.17 10.10
N VAL A 33 3.22 5.47 9.90
CA VAL A 33 2.77 6.06 8.64
C VAL A 33 3.90 6.82 7.97
N THR A 34 4.11 6.59 6.66
CA THR A 34 5.22 7.21 5.96
C THR A 34 4.79 8.07 4.78
N ARG A 35 5.46 9.20 4.63
CA ARG A 35 5.49 10.08 3.45
C ARG A 35 6.89 10.66 3.30
N ARG A 36 7.24 11.18 2.11
CA ARG A 36 8.50 11.92 1.92
C ARG A 36 8.59 13.17 2.81
N GLN A 37 7.46 13.79 3.11
CA GLN A 37 7.32 14.96 3.99
C GLN A 37 6.48 14.53 5.20
N ALA A 38 7.12 14.37 6.34
CA ALA A 38 6.49 13.88 7.57
C ALA A 38 5.43 14.85 8.12
N ASP A 39 5.64 16.16 7.93
CA ASP A 39 4.70 17.22 8.34
C ASP A 39 3.29 17.04 7.77
N LYS A 40 3.19 16.48 6.56
CA LYS A 40 1.90 16.18 5.91
C LYS A 40 1.14 15.00 6.55
N LEU A 41 1.74 14.32 7.51
CA LEU A 41 1.10 13.24 8.25
C LEU A 41 0.41 13.72 9.54
N ALA A 42 0.67 14.96 9.97
CA ALA A 42 0.15 15.50 11.22
C ALA A 42 -1.40 15.40 11.35
N PRO A 43 -2.21 15.71 10.33
CA PRO A 43 -3.66 15.52 10.43
C PRO A 43 -4.08 14.07 10.67
N LEU A 44 -3.47 13.12 9.96
CA LEU A 44 -3.76 11.69 10.13
C LEU A 44 -3.37 11.19 11.52
N VAL A 45 -2.21 11.62 12.02
CA VAL A 45 -1.76 11.26 13.38
C VAL A 45 -2.75 11.79 14.41
N SER A 46 -3.12 13.07 14.31
CA SER A 46 -4.10 13.70 15.21
C SER A 46 -5.46 12.98 15.19
N ASP A 47 -5.95 12.59 14.00
CA ASP A 47 -7.20 11.85 13.87
C ASP A 47 -7.15 10.48 14.58
N ILE A 48 -6.05 9.75 14.40
CA ILE A 48 -5.86 8.44 15.03
C ILE A 48 -5.76 8.56 16.55
N GLU A 49 -5.00 9.55 17.04
CA GLU A 49 -4.82 9.80 18.48
C GLU A 49 -6.13 10.27 19.13
N ALA A 50 -6.88 11.13 18.47
CA ALA A 50 -8.20 11.57 18.93
C ALA A 50 -9.20 10.40 19.05
N ALA A 51 -9.03 9.37 18.22
CA ALA A 51 -9.81 8.12 18.28
C ALA A 51 -9.25 7.11 19.32
N GLY A 52 -8.22 7.47 20.09
CA GLY A 52 -7.59 6.61 21.11
C GLY A 52 -6.56 5.62 20.57
N GLY A 53 -6.20 5.69 19.29
CA GLY A 53 -5.15 4.90 18.66
C GLY A 53 -3.74 5.49 18.89
N LYS A 54 -2.74 4.83 18.28
CA LYS A 54 -1.34 5.27 18.30
C LYS A 54 -0.80 5.34 16.89
N ALA A 55 -0.29 6.51 16.47
CA ALA A 55 0.32 6.70 15.17
C ALA A 55 1.68 7.40 15.27
N TYR A 56 2.62 6.97 14.45
CA TYR A 56 3.99 7.47 14.41
C TYR A 56 4.33 7.91 12.99
N PRO A 57 4.56 9.22 12.76
CA PRO A 57 4.86 9.74 11.43
C PRO A 57 6.36 9.63 11.11
N PHE A 58 6.69 9.15 9.92
CA PHE A 58 8.06 9.07 9.42
C PHE A 58 8.21 9.76 8.06
N GLY A 59 9.23 10.61 7.96
CA GLY A 59 9.71 11.16 6.68
C GLY A 59 10.62 10.14 6.01
N CYS A 60 10.14 9.47 4.93
CA CYS A 60 10.91 8.44 4.26
C CYS A 60 10.66 8.45 2.74
N ASP A 61 11.73 8.46 1.97
CA ASP A 61 11.67 8.16 0.53
C ASP A 61 11.94 6.68 0.31
N ALA A 62 10.87 5.92 0.08
CA ALA A 62 10.92 4.46 -0.09
C ALA A 62 11.78 3.98 -1.28
N ARG A 63 12.27 4.89 -2.13
CA ARG A 63 13.23 4.58 -3.21
C ARG A 63 14.68 4.56 -2.71
N ARG A 64 14.92 4.97 -1.47
CA ARG A 64 16.25 5.05 -0.85
C ARG A 64 16.43 3.88 0.09
N GLU A 65 17.34 2.98 -0.29
CA GLU A 65 17.61 1.76 0.46
C GLU A 65 18.00 2.05 1.91
N GLU A 66 18.92 2.99 2.11
CA GLU A 66 19.40 3.38 3.43
C GLU A 66 18.31 3.92 4.35
N GLN A 67 17.32 4.64 3.77
CA GLN A 67 16.18 5.14 4.54
C GLN A 67 15.19 4.02 4.91
N MET A 68 14.99 3.06 4.01
CA MET A 68 14.13 1.91 4.30
C MET A 68 14.74 1.00 5.37
N VAL A 69 16.04 0.71 5.30
CA VAL A 69 16.74 -0.06 6.34
C VAL A 69 16.61 0.65 7.69
N ALA A 70 16.96 1.95 7.77
CA ALA A 70 16.90 2.73 8.99
C ALA A 70 15.49 2.78 9.59
N LEU A 71 14.45 2.95 8.74
CA LEU A 71 13.06 2.98 9.17
C LEU A 71 12.65 1.66 9.85
N PHE A 72 12.93 0.52 9.22
CA PHE A 72 12.56 -0.78 9.79
C PHE A 72 13.33 -1.10 11.07
N ASP A 73 14.62 -0.76 11.13
CA ASP A 73 15.44 -0.95 12.33
C ASP A 73 14.94 -0.08 13.50
N GLU A 74 14.59 1.18 13.24
CA GLU A 74 14.04 2.08 14.25
C GLU A 74 12.69 1.58 14.79
N ILE A 75 11.77 1.19 13.91
CA ILE A 75 10.46 0.66 14.32
C ILE A 75 10.62 -0.61 15.19
N GLU A 76 11.42 -1.56 14.73
CA GLU A 76 11.67 -2.81 15.47
C GLU A 76 12.36 -2.55 16.82
N ARG A 77 13.27 -1.59 16.91
CA ARG A 77 13.96 -1.28 18.14
C ARG A 77 13.08 -0.55 19.15
N ASP A 78 12.36 0.49 18.71
CA ASP A 78 11.79 1.49 19.59
C ASP A 78 10.27 1.37 19.78
N LEU A 79 9.54 0.87 18.78
CA LEU A 79 8.08 0.90 18.81
C LEU A 79 7.44 -0.48 19.07
N GLY A 80 7.91 -1.52 18.39
CA GLY A 80 7.33 -2.84 18.58
C GLY A 80 7.66 -3.81 17.46
N GLU A 81 6.97 -4.93 17.47
CA GLU A 81 7.13 -5.97 16.45
C GLU A 81 6.32 -5.63 15.20
N ILE A 82 6.97 -5.51 14.05
CA ILE A 82 6.30 -5.29 12.77
C ILE A 82 5.54 -6.57 12.39
N ALA A 83 4.21 -6.53 12.52
CA ALA A 83 3.32 -7.64 12.20
C ALA A 83 2.72 -7.54 10.80
N VAL A 84 2.56 -6.32 10.28
CA VAL A 84 2.04 -6.10 8.92
C VAL A 84 2.72 -4.90 8.26
N VAL A 85 3.04 -5.07 6.97
CA VAL A 85 3.59 -4.00 6.12
C VAL A 85 2.71 -3.84 4.90
N ILE A 86 2.26 -2.62 4.66
CA ILE A 86 1.44 -2.26 3.50
C ILE A 86 2.22 -1.29 2.62
N PHE A 87 2.52 -1.71 1.39
CA PHE A 87 3.08 -0.85 0.36
C PHE A 87 1.95 -0.25 -0.48
N ASN A 88 1.71 1.07 -0.34
CA ASN A 88 0.59 1.78 -0.96
C ASN A 88 1.05 3.02 -1.75
N ILE A 89 2.24 2.98 -2.36
CA ILE A 89 2.69 4.09 -3.19
C ILE A 89 2.03 4.01 -4.58
N GLY A 90 1.32 5.09 -4.94
CA GLY A 90 0.83 5.32 -6.28
C GLY A 90 1.90 6.00 -7.15
N ALA A 91 1.89 5.70 -8.45
CA ALA A 91 2.76 6.31 -9.45
C ALA A 91 1.99 6.57 -10.75
N ASN A 92 0.69 6.88 -10.62
CA ASN A 92 -0.20 7.07 -11.77
C ASN A 92 0.18 8.32 -12.55
N VAL A 93 0.55 8.14 -13.82
CA VAL A 93 0.81 9.19 -14.80
C VAL A 93 0.25 8.76 -16.15
N GLN A 94 -0.19 9.73 -16.94
CA GLN A 94 -0.72 9.49 -18.29
C GLN A 94 0.05 10.34 -19.30
N PHE A 95 0.72 9.68 -20.24
CA PHE A 95 1.42 10.27 -21.39
C PHE A 95 1.33 9.33 -22.57
N SER A 96 1.26 9.88 -23.80
CA SER A 96 1.41 9.06 -25.00
C SER A 96 2.78 8.38 -25.02
N ILE A 97 2.93 7.27 -25.77
CA ILE A 97 4.22 6.55 -25.81
C ILE A 97 5.36 7.43 -26.30
N THR A 98 5.09 8.32 -27.24
CA THR A 98 6.11 9.24 -27.81
C THR A 98 6.44 10.42 -26.90
N GLU A 99 5.56 10.78 -25.96
CA GLU A 99 5.77 11.84 -24.98
C GLU A 99 6.31 11.31 -23.63
N THR A 100 6.27 10.00 -23.44
CA THR A 100 6.82 9.35 -22.23
C THR A 100 8.33 9.41 -22.29
N THR A 101 8.93 10.36 -21.58
CA THR A 101 10.40 10.48 -21.52
C THR A 101 11.01 9.35 -20.67
N GLU A 102 12.28 9.02 -20.93
CA GLU A 102 13.05 8.05 -20.12
C GLU A 102 13.02 8.43 -18.64
N ARG A 103 13.14 9.70 -18.31
CA ARG A 103 13.07 10.22 -16.95
C ARG A 103 11.72 9.91 -16.27
N VAL A 104 10.60 10.08 -16.96
CA VAL A 104 9.26 9.76 -16.45
C VAL A 104 9.14 8.27 -16.23
N TYR A 105 9.50 7.47 -17.24
CA TYR A 105 9.42 6.01 -17.18
C TYR A 105 10.22 5.44 -16.00
N ARG A 106 11.49 5.85 -15.86
CA ARG A 106 12.38 5.46 -14.77
C ARG A 106 11.81 5.86 -13.41
N LYS A 107 11.37 7.11 -13.27
CA LYS A 107 10.82 7.62 -12.00
C LYS A 107 9.57 6.85 -11.54
N VAL A 108 8.68 6.52 -12.46
CA VAL A 108 7.46 5.74 -12.16
C VAL A 108 7.84 4.32 -11.73
N TRP A 109 8.81 3.70 -12.42
CA TRP A 109 9.33 2.39 -12.07
C TRP A 109 10.00 2.39 -10.67
N GLU A 110 10.81 3.40 -10.38
CA GLU A 110 11.43 3.56 -9.05
C GLU A 110 10.38 3.72 -7.94
N MET A 111 9.30 4.46 -8.20
CA MET A 111 8.25 4.70 -7.21
C MET A 111 7.41 3.45 -6.91
N ALA A 112 7.08 2.64 -7.90
CA ALA A 112 6.21 1.48 -7.71
C ALA A 112 6.99 0.17 -7.59
N ALA A 113 7.95 -0.12 -8.47
CA ALA A 113 8.64 -1.40 -8.49
C ALA A 113 9.83 -1.43 -7.51
N LEU A 114 10.79 -0.50 -7.64
CA LEU A 114 11.97 -0.49 -6.76
C LEU A 114 11.59 -0.23 -5.30
N ALA A 115 10.76 0.77 -5.04
CA ALA A 115 10.32 1.06 -3.67
C ALA A 115 9.50 -0.11 -3.08
N GLY A 116 8.70 -0.81 -3.90
CA GLY A 116 8.02 -2.04 -3.51
C GLY A 116 8.99 -3.16 -3.13
N PHE A 117 10.04 -3.36 -3.93
CA PHE A 117 11.10 -4.33 -3.64
C PHE A 117 11.82 -4.01 -2.33
N LEU A 118 12.27 -2.77 -2.12
CA LEU A 118 12.95 -2.37 -0.89
C LEU A 118 12.05 -2.56 0.33
N THR A 119 10.78 -2.18 0.22
CA THR A 119 9.77 -2.40 1.28
C THR A 119 9.60 -3.87 1.59
N GLY A 120 9.38 -4.70 0.59
CA GLY A 120 9.16 -6.14 0.74
C GLY A 120 10.37 -6.85 1.32
N ARG A 121 11.58 -6.50 0.87
CA ARG A 121 12.83 -7.07 1.38
C ARG A 121 13.03 -6.76 2.86
N GLU A 122 12.86 -5.52 3.29
CA GLU A 122 13.00 -5.15 4.70
C GLU A 122 11.90 -5.77 5.57
N ALA A 123 10.66 -5.84 5.07
CA ALA A 123 9.58 -6.56 5.74
C ALA A 123 9.93 -8.05 5.94
N ALA A 124 10.40 -8.72 4.89
CA ALA A 124 10.82 -10.11 4.96
C ALA A 124 11.98 -10.30 5.96
N ARG A 125 12.99 -9.42 5.93
CA ARG A 125 14.15 -9.46 6.84
C ARG A 125 13.74 -9.50 8.31
N VAL A 126 12.78 -8.68 8.71
CA VAL A 126 12.35 -8.60 10.11
C VAL A 126 11.30 -9.65 10.48
N MET A 127 10.52 -10.17 9.53
CA MET A 127 9.46 -11.16 9.77
C MET A 127 9.96 -12.61 9.75
N LEU A 128 10.94 -12.92 8.89
CA LEU A 128 11.47 -14.29 8.72
C LEU A 128 11.95 -14.96 10.02
N PRO A 129 12.70 -14.30 10.91
CA PRO A 129 13.13 -14.91 12.16
C PRO A 129 11.98 -15.37 13.07
N ARG A 130 10.81 -14.76 12.91
CA ARG A 130 9.59 -15.06 13.69
C ARG A 130 8.63 -16.00 12.96
N GLN A 131 8.85 -16.25 11.67
CA GLN A 131 7.99 -17.06 10.81
C GLN A 131 6.52 -16.62 10.85
N ARG A 132 6.30 -15.31 10.95
CA ARG A 132 4.96 -14.70 10.99
C ARG A 132 5.01 -13.26 10.51
N GLY A 133 3.98 -12.85 9.80
CA GLY A 133 3.79 -11.49 9.31
C GLY A 133 2.91 -11.46 8.07
N THR A 134 2.49 -10.25 7.70
CA THR A 134 1.70 -10.01 6.49
C THR A 134 2.34 -8.88 5.69
N ILE A 135 2.54 -9.09 4.40
CA ILE A 135 3.05 -8.08 3.47
C ILE A 135 1.99 -7.88 2.39
N ILE A 136 1.51 -6.64 2.23
CA ILE A 136 0.46 -6.31 1.27
C ILE A 136 0.98 -5.28 0.28
N PHE A 137 0.95 -5.61 -1.01
CA PHE A 137 1.32 -4.71 -2.09
C PHE A 137 0.06 -4.21 -2.81
N THR A 138 -0.21 -2.92 -2.75
CA THR A 138 -1.36 -2.32 -3.43
C THR A 138 -1.18 -2.36 -4.94
N GLY A 139 -2.00 -3.17 -5.60
CA GLY A 139 -2.14 -3.23 -7.04
C GLY A 139 -3.08 -2.15 -7.60
N ALA A 140 -3.28 -2.18 -8.90
CA ALA A 140 -4.18 -1.30 -9.63
C ALA A 140 -4.67 -2.02 -10.90
N THR A 141 -5.65 -1.46 -11.61
CA THR A 141 -6.00 -1.86 -13.00
C THR A 141 -4.75 -2.10 -13.84
N ALA A 142 -3.76 -1.22 -13.70
CA ALA A 142 -2.48 -1.28 -14.40
C ALA A 142 -1.60 -2.49 -14.00
N SER A 143 -1.95 -3.27 -12.99
CA SER A 143 -1.32 -4.55 -12.67
C SER A 143 -1.84 -5.71 -13.53
N LEU A 144 -3.00 -5.52 -14.19
CA LEU A 144 -3.68 -6.54 -14.99
C LEU A 144 -3.60 -6.28 -16.48
N ARG A 145 -3.68 -5.00 -16.88
CA ARG A 145 -3.71 -4.58 -18.28
C ARG A 145 -3.03 -3.23 -18.49
N GLY A 146 -2.37 -3.09 -19.62
CA GLY A 146 -1.88 -1.80 -20.13
C GLY A 146 -2.99 -1.07 -20.87
N SER A 147 -3.23 0.19 -20.50
CA SER A 147 -4.13 1.07 -21.22
C SER A 147 -3.36 2.11 -22.03
N SER A 148 -3.95 2.65 -23.09
CA SER A 148 -3.38 3.74 -23.87
C SER A 148 -2.99 4.90 -22.97
N GLY A 149 -1.78 5.40 -23.11
CA GLY A 149 -1.23 6.49 -22.29
C GLY A 149 -0.65 6.07 -20.93
N PHE A 150 -0.70 4.80 -20.53
CA PHE A 150 -0.26 4.34 -19.21
C PHE A 150 0.94 3.40 -19.26
N SER A 151 1.77 3.45 -20.31
CA SER A 151 2.90 2.53 -20.50
C SER A 151 3.86 2.48 -19.31
N ALA A 152 4.22 3.63 -18.75
CA ALA A 152 5.12 3.70 -17.59
C ALA A 152 4.45 3.12 -16.32
N PHE A 153 3.22 3.50 -16.06
CA PHE A 153 2.48 3.05 -14.88
C PHE A 153 2.17 1.54 -14.94
N ALA A 154 1.70 1.04 -16.08
CA ALA A 154 1.43 -0.37 -16.25
C ALA A 154 2.71 -1.21 -16.12
N GLY A 155 3.80 -0.81 -16.78
CA GLY A 155 5.10 -1.51 -16.65
C GLY A 155 5.56 -1.63 -15.20
N ALA A 156 5.43 -0.56 -14.41
CA ALA A 156 5.82 -0.56 -13.01
C ALA A 156 4.88 -1.40 -12.12
N LYS A 157 3.56 -1.38 -12.37
CA LYS A 157 2.58 -2.16 -11.60
C LYS A 157 2.60 -3.65 -11.94
N PHE A 158 2.89 -4.02 -13.19
CA PHE A 158 3.17 -5.42 -13.55
C PHE A 158 4.45 -5.93 -12.85
N ALA A 159 5.51 -5.10 -12.79
CA ALA A 159 6.73 -5.46 -12.07
C ALA A 159 6.45 -5.67 -10.57
N LEU A 160 5.63 -4.81 -9.93
CA LEU A 160 5.22 -4.97 -8.55
C LEU A 160 4.40 -6.26 -8.33
N ARG A 161 3.50 -6.60 -9.25
CA ARG A 161 2.74 -7.85 -9.21
C ARG A 161 3.65 -9.07 -9.30
N ALA A 162 4.61 -9.06 -10.23
CA ALA A 162 5.59 -10.15 -10.37
C ALA A 162 6.44 -10.33 -9.10
N LEU A 163 6.86 -9.22 -8.46
CA LEU A 163 7.55 -9.23 -7.18
C LEU A 163 6.67 -9.88 -6.09
N ALA A 164 5.42 -9.45 -5.95
CA ALA A 164 4.49 -10.00 -4.97
C ALA A 164 4.29 -11.51 -5.16
N GLN A 165 4.16 -11.98 -6.41
CA GLN A 165 4.03 -13.40 -6.75
C GLN A 165 5.28 -14.21 -6.37
N SER A 166 6.48 -13.67 -6.64
CA SER A 166 7.74 -14.32 -6.27
C SER A 166 7.86 -14.42 -4.75
N MET A 167 7.63 -13.31 -4.04
CA MET A 167 7.69 -13.28 -2.57
C MET A 167 6.66 -14.19 -1.92
N ALA A 168 5.43 -14.29 -2.45
CA ALA A 168 4.41 -15.19 -1.91
C ALA A 168 4.85 -16.66 -1.96
N ARG A 169 5.48 -17.09 -3.06
CA ARG A 169 6.00 -18.45 -3.21
C ARG A 169 7.19 -18.74 -2.30
N GLU A 170 8.06 -17.76 -2.13
CA GLU A 170 9.26 -17.89 -1.31
C GLU A 170 8.95 -17.84 0.19
N LEU A 171 8.12 -16.89 0.61
CA LEU A 171 7.88 -16.57 2.01
C LEU A 171 6.68 -17.30 2.62
N GLY A 172 5.71 -17.71 1.81
CA GLY A 172 4.52 -18.44 2.26
C GLY A 172 4.88 -19.72 3.04
N PRO A 173 5.73 -20.60 2.52
CA PRO A 173 6.19 -21.78 3.27
C PRO A 173 6.91 -21.45 4.58
N GLN A 174 7.40 -20.22 4.72
CA GLN A 174 8.09 -19.71 5.90
C GLN A 174 7.14 -18.94 6.86
N GLY A 175 5.83 -19.04 6.65
CA GLY A 175 4.80 -18.49 7.54
C GLY A 175 4.53 -17.00 7.38
N ILE A 176 4.90 -16.38 6.26
CA ILE A 176 4.63 -14.99 5.95
C ILE A 176 3.60 -14.89 4.84
N HIS A 177 2.49 -14.22 5.12
CA HIS A 177 1.43 -13.99 4.15
C HIS A 177 1.78 -12.82 3.23
N VAL A 178 1.84 -13.05 1.92
CA VAL A 178 2.06 -12.00 0.91
C VAL A 178 0.84 -11.88 0.03
N ALA A 179 0.18 -10.72 0.07
CA ALA A 179 -1.03 -10.43 -0.68
C ALA A 179 -0.86 -9.24 -1.64
N HIS A 180 -1.61 -9.28 -2.75
CA HIS A 180 -1.63 -8.25 -3.78
C HIS A 180 -3.08 -7.88 -4.15
N PRO A 181 -3.78 -7.06 -3.33
CA PRO A 181 -5.09 -6.55 -3.69
C PRO A 181 -4.99 -5.58 -4.87
N ILE A 182 -5.80 -5.80 -5.88
CA ILE A 182 -5.87 -5.03 -7.11
C ILE A 182 -7.03 -4.05 -6.98
N ILE A 183 -6.74 -2.77 -6.92
CA ILE A 183 -7.75 -1.71 -6.89
C ILE A 183 -8.12 -1.37 -8.33
N ASP A 184 -9.19 -2.01 -8.83
CA ASP A 184 -9.62 -1.86 -10.23
C ASP A 184 -10.83 -0.93 -10.32
N GLY A 185 -10.56 0.37 -10.35
CA GLY A 185 -11.55 1.42 -10.48
C GLY A 185 -11.10 2.76 -9.89
N ALA A 186 -11.94 3.78 -10.06
CA ALA A 186 -11.73 5.07 -9.43
C ALA A 186 -11.94 4.98 -7.92
N ILE A 187 -11.09 5.65 -7.15
CA ILE A 187 -11.20 5.73 -5.69
C ILE A 187 -11.74 7.12 -5.32
N ASP A 188 -12.61 7.20 -4.33
CA ASP A 188 -13.09 8.48 -3.78
C ASP A 188 -11.91 9.29 -3.22
N THR A 189 -11.45 10.23 -4.02
CA THR A 189 -10.35 11.13 -3.71
C THR A 189 -10.62 12.52 -4.22
N ALA A 190 -9.98 13.53 -3.62
CA ALA A 190 -10.01 14.88 -4.15
C ALA A 190 -9.53 14.94 -5.61
N PHE A 191 -8.51 14.15 -5.96
CA PHE A 191 -8.01 14.07 -7.32
C PHE A 191 -9.09 13.62 -8.33
N ILE A 192 -9.86 12.60 -8.01
CA ILE A 192 -10.95 12.11 -8.89
C ILE A 192 -12.06 13.14 -8.94
N ARG A 193 -12.44 13.74 -7.80
CA ARG A 193 -13.45 14.79 -7.75
C ARG A 193 -13.09 15.98 -8.64
N ASP A 194 -11.86 16.44 -8.56
CA ASP A 194 -11.43 17.68 -9.20
C ASP A 194 -11.06 17.51 -10.69
N ASN A 195 -10.66 16.29 -11.12
CA ASN A 195 -10.20 16.04 -12.49
C ASN A 195 -11.15 15.15 -13.30
N PHE A 196 -12.06 14.40 -12.66
CA PHE A 196 -12.99 13.46 -13.32
C PHE A 196 -14.40 13.58 -12.71
N PRO A 197 -15.05 14.75 -12.78
CA PRO A 197 -16.33 15.02 -12.09
C PRO A 197 -17.43 14.05 -12.48
N ASP A 198 -17.51 13.63 -13.75
CA ASP A 198 -18.51 12.67 -14.22
C ASP A 198 -18.32 11.28 -13.58
N ARG A 199 -17.08 10.85 -13.39
CA ARG A 199 -16.80 9.63 -12.62
C ARG A 199 -17.09 9.81 -11.13
N TYR A 200 -16.74 10.96 -10.59
CA TYR A 200 -17.02 11.25 -9.18
C TYR A 200 -18.52 11.26 -8.86
N ALA A 201 -19.35 11.70 -9.78
CA ALA A 201 -20.81 11.70 -9.64
C ALA A 201 -21.41 10.28 -9.45
N LEU A 202 -20.66 9.23 -9.79
CA LEU A 202 -21.08 7.84 -9.54
C LEU A 202 -20.93 7.42 -8.08
N LYS A 203 -20.33 8.25 -7.22
CA LYS A 203 -20.12 7.97 -5.80
C LYS A 203 -21.42 7.60 -5.08
N ASP A 204 -22.46 8.39 -5.30
CA ASP A 204 -23.77 8.21 -4.64
C ASP A 204 -24.47 6.90 -5.04
N GLN A 205 -23.99 6.27 -6.12
CA GLN A 205 -24.47 4.97 -6.62
C GLN A 205 -23.48 3.83 -6.33
N ALA A 206 -22.50 4.06 -5.44
CA ALA A 206 -21.40 3.12 -5.18
C ALA A 206 -20.62 2.74 -6.46
N GLY A 207 -20.54 3.65 -7.44
CA GLY A 207 -19.84 3.45 -8.71
C GLY A 207 -18.34 3.79 -8.67
N ILE A 208 -17.82 4.24 -7.52
CA ILE A 208 -16.40 4.39 -7.21
C ILE A 208 -16.08 3.75 -5.86
N LEU A 209 -14.80 3.40 -5.65
CA LEU A 209 -14.35 2.72 -4.43
C LEU A 209 -14.23 3.70 -3.25
N ASP A 210 -14.79 3.30 -2.11
CA ASP A 210 -14.59 3.99 -0.83
C ASP A 210 -13.28 3.53 -0.19
N PRO A 211 -12.37 4.45 0.19
CA PRO A 211 -11.14 4.11 0.89
C PRO A 211 -11.32 3.30 2.18
N GLU A 212 -12.40 3.52 2.93
CA GLU A 212 -12.67 2.77 4.16
C GLU A 212 -13.07 1.31 3.85
N HIS A 213 -13.84 1.08 2.79
CA HIS A 213 -14.16 -0.27 2.34
C HIS A 213 -12.93 -1.00 1.80
N ILE A 214 -12.02 -0.30 1.11
CA ILE A 214 -10.72 -0.86 0.72
C ILE A 214 -9.93 -1.26 1.97
N ALA A 215 -9.82 -0.37 2.96
CA ALA A 215 -9.08 -0.61 4.19
C ALA A 215 -9.60 -1.83 4.97
N GLU A 216 -10.93 -2.07 4.96
CA GLU A 216 -11.53 -3.26 5.55
C GLU A 216 -11.01 -4.54 4.89
N GLN A 217 -10.84 -4.58 3.55
CA GLN A 217 -10.29 -5.75 2.85
C GLN A 217 -8.84 -6.01 3.25
N TYR A 218 -8.04 -4.95 3.48
CA TYR A 218 -6.65 -5.10 3.96
C TYR A 218 -6.60 -5.70 5.37
N TRP A 219 -7.52 -5.29 6.24
CA TRP A 219 -7.65 -5.90 7.55
C TRP A 219 -8.05 -7.38 7.45
N GLN A 220 -9.04 -7.70 6.64
CA GLN A 220 -9.46 -9.08 6.41
C GLN A 220 -8.33 -9.96 5.87
N LEU A 221 -7.52 -9.47 4.92
CA LEU A 221 -6.34 -10.18 4.44
C LEU A 221 -5.36 -10.49 5.57
N HIS A 222 -5.11 -9.52 6.46
CA HIS A 222 -4.22 -9.73 7.61
C HIS A 222 -4.75 -10.78 8.59
N CYS A 223 -6.06 -10.86 8.78
CA CYS A 223 -6.70 -11.77 9.73
C CYS A 223 -6.90 -13.20 9.21
N GLN A 224 -6.57 -13.49 7.96
CA GLN A 224 -6.81 -14.83 7.39
C GLN A 224 -6.00 -15.92 8.09
N PRO A 225 -6.61 -17.09 8.35
CA PRO A 225 -5.89 -18.23 8.90
C PRO A 225 -4.87 -18.79 7.88
N ARG A 226 -3.82 -19.43 8.40
CA ARG A 226 -2.68 -19.91 7.59
C ARG A 226 -3.03 -20.95 6.53
N ASP A 227 -4.10 -21.66 6.70
CA ASP A 227 -4.61 -22.69 5.77
C ASP A 227 -5.47 -22.12 4.64
N CYS A 228 -5.75 -20.79 4.68
CA CYS A 228 -6.62 -20.14 3.69
C CYS A 228 -6.18 -18.69 3.39
N TRP A 229 -4.98 -18.54 2.87
CA TRP A 229 -4.45 -17.22 2.48
C TRP A 229 -4.82 -16.82 1.06
N THR A 230 -5.35 -15.62 0.90
CA THR A 230 -5.57 -14.98 -0.40
C THR A 230 -4.29 -14.32 -0.87
N HIS A 231 -3.81 -14.69 -2.07
CA HIS A 231 -2.67 -14.00 -2.67
C HIS A 231 -3.09 -12.78 -3.51
N GLU A 232 -4.04 -12.95 -4.42
CA GLU A 232 -4.58 -11.85 -5.24
C GLU A 232 -6.07 -11.67 -4.98
N LEU A 233 -6.51 -10.42 -4.91
CA LEU A 233 -7.90 -10.04 -4.69
C LEU A 233 -8.24 -8.83 -5.55
N ASP A 234 -9.25 -8.95 -6.42
CA ASP A 234 -9.80 -7.86 -7.20
C ASP A 234 -10.84 -7.08 -6.39
N LEU A 235 -10.61 -5.78 -6.24
CA LEU A 235 -11.55 -4.84 -5.63
C LEU A 235 -11.99 -3.84 -6.69
N ARG A 236 -13.29 -3.83 -7.00
CA ARG A 236 -13.86 -2.93 -8.00
C ARG A 236 -15.28 -2.51 -7.64
N PRO A 237 -15.71 -1.32 -8.08
CA PRO A 237 -17.11 -0.96 -8.03
C PRO A 237 -17.93 -1.88 -8.93
N TRP A 238 -19.18 -2.13 -8.56
CA TRP A 238 -20.08 -2.97 -9.36
C TRP A 238 -20.34 -2.44 -10.79
N MET A 239 -20.14 -1.12 -10.99
CA MET A 239 -20.30 -0.47 -12.29
C MET A 239 -19.02 -0.46 -13.15
N GLU A 240 -17.90 -0.95 -12.65
CA GLU A 240 -16.64 -0.97 -13.42
C GLU A 240 -16.71 -2.06 -14.48
N THR A 241 -16.31 -1.71 -15.69
CA THR A 241 -16.27 -2.62 -16.84
C THR A 241 -14.90 -3.21 -17.05
N PHE A 242 -14.87 -4.46 -17.52
CA PHE A 242 -13.62 -5.18 -17.82
C PHE A 242 -13.02 -4.78 -19.17
#